data_5f2ee50ca63ac70bee59d7f4decdd042
#
_entry.id   5f2ee50ca63ac70bee59d7f4decdd042
#
_cell.length_a   1.000
_cell.length_b   1.000
_cell.length_c   1.000
_cell.angle_alpha   90.00
_cell.angle_beta   90.00
_cell.angle_gamma   90.00
#
_symmetry.space_group_name_H-M   'P 1'
#
loop_
_entity.id
_entity.type
_entity.pdbx_description
1 polymer ?
#
loop_
_entity_poly.entity_id
_entity_poly.type
_entity_poly.pdbx_seq_one_letter_code
_entity_poly.pdbx_strand_id
1 'polypeptide(L)'
;MTANAGPATALQLAELDSQGFTIIEGFLDRERLARVNALFDAWLGGYQGRNNFEGTCTERIYTLVARDRVFQDIVEDPRVLALCDALLAPNYLLTASQAIVIGPGETPQPWHTDDYFYPIPRPRPMVSLSTIVAVEDFDAANGGTEVIPGSHRWSDAEVAGYYRQGDSEEDPALA
;
A
#
# COMPACT_ATOMS: atom_id res chain seq x y z
N MET A 1 -14.03 -24.42 -0.72
CA MET A 1 -14.51 -24.36 0.67
C MET A 1 -14.33 -22.91 1.08
N THR A 2 -15.40 -22.11 1.09
CA THR A 2 -15.37 -20.74 1.57
C THR A 2 -15.16 -20.78 3.08
N ALA A 3 -13.99 -20.38 3.53
CA ALA A 3 -13.75 -20.14 4.95
C ALA A 3 -14.80 -19.13 5.44
N ASN A 4 -15.46 -19.45 6.53
CA ASN A 4 -16.46 -18.58 7.13
C ASN A 4 -15.69 -17.37 7.69
N ALA A 5 -15.71 -16.25 6.97
CA ALA A 5 -15.02 -15.03 7.37
C ALA A 5 -15.54 -14.62 8.75
N GLY A 6 -14.64 -14.43 9.71
CA GLY A 6 -15.01 -13.96 11.04
C GLY A 6 -15.67 -12.57 11.01
N PRO A 7 -16.33 -12.13 12.09
CA PRO A 7 -17.02 -10.83 12.12
C PRO A 7 -16.14 -9.63 11.75
N ALA A 8 -14.88 -9.64 12.13
CA ALA A 8 -13.92 -8.59 11.79
C ALA A 8 -13.68 -8.53 10.27
N THR A 9 -13.50 -9.68 9.61
CA THR A 9 -13.31 -9.73 8.15
C THR A 9 -14.55 -9.22 7.39
N ALA A 10 -15.76 -9.49 7.89
CA ALA A 10 -17.00 -8.99 7.27
C ALA A 10 -17.10 -7.46 7.31
N LEU A 11 -16.70 -6.82 8.42
CA LEU A 11 -16.65 -5.38 8.53
C LEU A 11 -15.64 -4.79 7.52
N GLN A 12 -14.45 -5.31 7.49
CA GLN A 12 -13.38 -4.87 6.59
C GLN A 12 -13.76 -5.02 5.11
N LEU A 13 -14.44 -6.11 4.74
CA LEU A 13 -14.97 -6.28 3.38
C LEU A 13 -16.03 -5.23 3.04
N ALA A 14 -16.90 -4.88 3.98
CA ALA A 14 -17.91 -3.84 3.78
C ALA A 14 -17.26 -2.44 3.64
N GLU A 15 -16.21 -2.15 4.39
CA GLU A 15 -15.44 -0.92 4.28
C GLU A 15 -14.71 -0.85 2.93
N LEU A 16 -14.02 -1.92 2.53
CA LEU A 16 -13.35 -2.01 1.22
C LEU A 16 -14.34 -1.84 0.07
N ASP A 17 -15.53 -2.45 0.16
CA ASP A 17 -16.56 -2.24 -0.87
C ASP A 17 -17.08 -0.80 -0.89
N SER A 18 -17.33 -0.18 0.25
CA SER A 18 -17.95 1.14 0.31
C SER A 18 -16.99 2.29 0.05
N GLN A 19 -15.79 2.24 0.61
CA GLN A 19 -14.82 3.36 0.60
C GLN A 19 -13.48 3.03 -0.09
N GLY A 20 -13.20 1.75 -0.36
CA GLY A 20 -11.99 1.31 -1.06
C GLY A 20 -10.78 1.06 -0.17
N PHE A 21 -10.91 1.27 1.13
CA PHE A 21 -9.85 0.95 2.11
C PHE A 21 -10.47 0.51 3.44
N THR A 22 -9.67 -0.13 4.28
CA THR A 22 -9.99 -0.47 5.66
C THR A 22 -8.73 -0.35 6.52
N ILE A 23 -8.90 -0.18 7.82
CA ILE A 23 -7.80 -0.10 8.78
C ILE A 23 -7.88 -1.29 9.73
N ILE A 24 -6.78 -2.02 9.85
CA ILE A 24 -6.64 -3.11 10.81
C ILE A 24 -5.78 -2.61 11.98
N GLU A 25 -6.44 -2.17 13.02
CA GLU A 25 -5.76 -1.68 14.23
C GLU A 25 -4.99 -2.81 14.93
N GLY A 26 -3.87 -2.45 15.56
CA GLY A 26 -3.03 -3.39 16.31
C GLY A 26 -2.49 -4.53 15.44
N PHE A 27 -2.19 -4.25 14.17
CA PHE A 27 -1.72 -5.25 13.21
C PHE A 27 -0.40 -5.88 13.64
N LEU A 28 0.56 -5.06 14.06
CA LEU A 28 1.80 -5.52 14.67
C LEU A 28 1.70 -5.47 16.19
N ASP A 29 2.05 -6.56 16.85
CA ASP A 29 2.32 -6.54 18.27
C ASP A 29 3.66 -5.85 18.57
N ARG A 30 3.91 -5.59 19.84
CA ARG A 30 5.10 -4.85 20.28
C ARG A 30 6.42 -5.57 19.96
N GLU A 31 6.41 -6.89 19.99
CA GLU A 31 7.60 -7.71 19.70
C GLU A 31 7.94 -7.68 18.22
N ARG A 32 6.95 -7.88 17.34
CA ARG A 32 7.12 -7.78 15.88
C ARG A 32 7.54 -6.37 15.46
N LEU A 33 6.93 -5.35 16.03
CA LEU A 33 7.29 -3.96 15.76
C LEU A 33 8.75 -3.67 16.14
N ALA A 34 9.18 -4.09 17.33
CA ALA A 34 10.57 -3.93 17.76
C ALA A 34 11.56 -4.69 16.84
N ARG A 35 11.19 -5.90 16.40
CA ARG A 35 12.00 -6.66 15.45
C ARG A 35 12.14 -5.97 14.11
N VAL A 36 11.04 -5.46 13.55
CA VAL A 36 11.02 -4.73 12.27
C VAL A 36 11.91 -3.50 12.36
N ASN A 37 11.76 -2.68 13.41
CA ASN A 37 12.58 -1.49 13.61
C ASN A 37 14.06 -1.82 13.69
N ALA A 38 14.46 -2.82 14.47
CA ALA A 38 15.86 -3.22 14.58
C ALA A 38 16.46 -3.69 13.25
N LEU A 39 15.65 -4.31 12.37
CA LEU A 39 16.08 -4.70 11.03
C LEU A 39 16.23 -3.50 10.11
N PHE A 40 15.29 -2.55 10.17
CA PHE A 40 15.37 -1.33 9.37
C PHE A 40 16.59 -0.50 9.77
N ASP A 41 16.83 -0.29 11.05
CA ASP A 41 18.02 0.40 11.56
C ASP A 41 19.33 -0.20 11.01
N ALA A 42 19.37 -1.53 10.86
CA ALA A 42 20.53 -2.23 10.32
C ALA A 42 20.67 -2.16 8.79
N TRP A 43 19.58 -1.89 8.05
CA TRP A 43 19.55 -1.94 6.59
C TRP A 43 19.41 -0.57 5.91
N LEU A 44 19.07 0.47 6.65
CA LEU A 44 18.99 1.84 6.13
C LEU A 44 20.37 2.36 5.73
N GLY A 45 20.38 3.37 4.84
CA GLY A 45 21.60 3.97 4.30
C GLY A 45 22.08 3.35 2.99
N GLY A 46 21.36 2.37 2.44
CA GLY A 46 21.76 1.66 1.23
C GLY A 46 21.14 2.15 -0.08
N TYR A 47 20.01 2.80 -0.04
CA TYR A 47 19.28 3.21 -1.25
C TYR A 47 18.42 4.43 -1.00
N GLN A 48 18.64 5.47 -1.76
CA GLN A 48 17.76 6.64 -1.83
C GLN A 48 16.99 6.65 -3.15
N GLY A 49 15.77 7.15 -3.11
CA GLY A 49 14.95 7.36 -4.31
C GLY A 49 15.59 8.33 -5.28
N ARG A 50 15.18 8.29 -6.55
CA ARG A 50 15.88 8.94 -7.66
C ARG A 50 14.98 9.89 -8.46
N ASN A 51 13.73 9.96 -8.16
CA ASN A 51 12.74 10.76 -8.88
C ASN A 51 11.58 11.13 -7.96
N ASN A 52 10.65 11.94 -8.43
CA ASN A 52 9.51 12.43 -7.67
C ASN A 52 8.57 11.32 -7.17
N PHE A 53 8.55 10.17 -7.82
CA PHE A 53 7.74 9.03 -7.40
C PHE A 53 8.43 8.19 -6.31
N GLU A 54 9.73 7.94 -6.48
CA GLU A 54 10.51 7.20 -5.47
C GLU A 54 10.83 8.07 -4.25
N GLY A 55 10.85 9.39 -4.44
CA GLY A 55 11.33 10.39 -3.49
C GLY A 55 12.83 10.64 -3.64
N THR A 56 13.31 11.77 -3.19
CA THR A 56 14.73 12.14 -3.19
C THR A 56 15.36 12.08 -1.81
N CYS A 57 14.54 12.19 -0.76
CA CYS A 57 14.91 12.02 0.64
C CYS A 57 14.28 10.73 1.24
N THR A 58 13.83 9.82 0.39
CA THR A 58 13.18 8.56 0.79
C THR A 58 14.13 7.39 0.59
N GLU A 59 14.29 6.57 1.61
CA GLU A 59 15.02 5.31 1.51
C GLU A 59 14.05 4.15 1.29
N ARG A 60 14.50 3.14 0.52
CA ARG A 60 13.69 1.95 0.22
C ARG A 60 14.47 0.68 0.48
N ILE A 61 13.80 -0.28 1.10
CA ILE A 61 14.35 -1.63 1.33
C ILE A 61 13.44 -2.62 0.60
N TYR A 62 13.95 -3.22 -0.45
CA TYR A 62 13.19 -4.15 -1.30
C TYR A 62 13.31 -5.60 -0.86
N THR A 63 12.36 -6.42 -1.30
CA THR A 63 12.34 -7.88 -1.12
C THR A 63 12.38 -8.32 0.35
N LEU A 64 11.63 -7.65 1.22
CA LEU A 64 11.64 -7.90 2.67
C LEU A 64 11.37 -9.35 3.03
N VAL A 65 10.45 -10.02 2.33
CA VAL A 65 10.10 -11.44 2.58
C VAL A 65 11.28 -12.41 2.36
N ALA A 66 12.28 -12.02 1.58
CA ALA A 66 13.49 -12.81 1.37
C ALA A 66 14.58 -12.49 2.41
N ARG A 67 14.39 -11.46 3.25
CA ARG A 67 15.40 -10.98 4.17
C ARG A 67 15.24 -11.48 5.60
N ASP A 68 13.99 -11.56 6.09
CA ASP A 68 13.72 -12.03 7.44
C ASP A 68 12.33 -12.65 7.56
N ARG A 69 12.20 -13.64 8.44
CA ARG A 69 10.95 -14.39 8.69
C ARG A 69 9.82 -13.48 9.15
N VAL A 70 10.09 -12.41 9.89
CA VAL A 70 9.05 -11.49 10.37
C VAL A 70 8.23 -10.91 9.22
N PHE A 71 8.84 -10.66 8.06
CA PHE A 71 8.11 -10.13 6.89
C PHE A 71 7.30 -11.21 6.17
N GLN A 72 7.73 -12.47 6.24
CA GLN A 72 6.90 -13.58 5.77
C GLN A 72 5.65 -13.71 6.65
N ASP A 73 5.82 -13.64 7.97
CA ASP A 73 4.70 -13.70 8.92
C ASP A 73 3.72 -12.53 8.76
N ILE A 74 4.20 -11.35 8.33
CA ILE A 74 3.37 -10.18 8.03
C ILE A 74 2.54 -10.42 6.77
N VAL A 75 3.13 -10.90 5.68
CA VAL A 75 2.37 -11.13 4.43
C VAL A 75 1.48 -12.37 4.48
N GLU A 76 1.81 -13.33 5.33
CA GLU A 76 1.01 -14.53 5.58
C GLU A 76 -0.02 -14.33 6.72
N ASP A 77 -0.18 -13.12 7.25
CA ASP A 77 -1.12 -12.86 8.34
C ASP A 77 -2.54 -13.26 7.90
N PRO A 78 -3.23 -14.11 8.67
CA PRO A 78 -4.53 -14.64 8.27
C PRO A 78 -5.61 -13.57 8.08
N ARG A 79 -5.46 -12.38 8.68
CA ARG A 79 -6.38 -11.25 8.46
C ARG A 79 -6.23 -10.70 7.05
N VAL A 80 -5.00 -10.60 6.54
CA VAL A 80 -4.70 -10.14 5.17
C VAL A 80 -5.11 -11.22 4.16
N LEU A 81 -4.72 -12.47 4.38
CA LEU A 81 -5.05 -13.57 3.47
C LEU A 81 -6.57 -13.78 3.34
N ALA A 82 -7.32 -13.61 4.42
CA ALA A 82 -8.79 -13.70 4.37
C ALA A 82 -9.43 -12.63 3.46
N LEU A 83 -8.85 -11.42 3.42
CA LEU A 83 -9.30 -10.37 2.50
C LEU A 83 -8.87 -10.70 1.05
N CYS A 84 -7.65 -11.17 0.85
CA CYS A 84 -7.19 -11.61 -0.48
C CYS A 84 -8.07 -12.75 -1.03
N ASP A 85 -8.38 -13.75 -0.22
CA ASP A 85 -9.23 -14.89 -0.59
C ASP A 85 -10.66 -14.47 -0.96
N ALA A 86 -11.17 -13.42 -0.31
CA ALA A 86 -12.51 -12.93 -0.56
C ALA A 86 -12.62 -12.00 -1.79
N LEU A 87 -11.56 -11.25 -2.08
CA LEU A 87 -11.59 -10.13 -3.03
C LEU A 87 -10.86 -10.42 -4.35
N LEU A 88 -9.81 -11.22 -4.31
CA LEU A 88 -9.02 -11.55 -5.49
C LEU A 88 -9.44 -12.89 -6.09
N ALA A 89 -9.21 -13.04 -7.39
CA ALA A 89 -9.39 -14.33 -8.05
C ALA A 89 -8.44 -15.39 -7.46
N PRO A 90 -8.77 -16.69 -7.54
CA PRO A 90 -7.88 -17.74 -7.09
C PRO A 90 -6.47 -17.59 -7.68
N ASN A 91 -5.47 -18.00 -6.92
CA ASN A 91 -4.06 -17.97 -7.33
C ASN A 91 -3.45 -16.55 -7.47
N TYR A 92 -3.82 -15.63 -6.57
CA TYR A 92 -3.12 -14.36 -6.45
C TYR A 92 -1.66 -14.56 -5.99
N LEU A 93 -0.80 -13.60 -6.30
CA LEU A 93 0.62 -13.63 -6.02
C LEU A 93 1.03 -12.38 -5.25
N LEU A 94 2.01 -12.53 -4.35
CA LEU A 94 2.71 -11.38 -3.79
C LEU A 94 3.59 -10.76 -4.87
N THR A 95 3.34 -9.51 -5.22
CA THR A 95 4.08 -8.79 -6.28
C THR A 95 5.21 -7.94 -5.74
N ALA A 96 5.04 -7.38 -4.54
CA ALA A 96 6.05 -6.54 -3.90
C ALA A 96 6.01 -6.70 -2.37
N SER A 97 7.18 -6.58 -1.76
CA SER A 97 7.35 -6.46 -0.31
C SER A 97 8.52 -5.53 -0.06
N GLN A 98 8.22 -4.30 0.38
CA GLN A 98 9.21 -3.24 0.54
C GLN A 98 8.91 -2.40 1.77
N ALA A 99 9.95 -1.78 2.34
CA ALA A 99 9.83 -0.66 3.26
C ALA A 99 10.09 0.65 2.51
N ILE A 100 9.39 1.68 2.93
CA ILE A 100 9.53 3.05 2.46
C ILE A 100 9.75 3.91 3.70
N VAL A 101 10.90 4.55 3.78
CA VAL A 101 11.28 5.40 4.91
C VAL A 101 11.45 6.82 4.40
N ILE A 102 10.48 7.65 4.71
CA ILE A 102 10.40 9.04 4.24
C ILE A 102 11.28 9.90 5.14
N GLY A 103 12.26 10.56 4.54
CA GLY A 103 13.14 11.49 5.25
C GLY A 103 12.59 12.91 5.33
N PRO A 104 13.12 13.73 6.25
CA PRO A 104 12.73 15.13 6.37
C PRO A 104 12.92 15.92 5.08
N GLY A 105 11.90 16.70 4.70
CA GLY A 105 11.94 17.54 3.51
C GLY A 105 11.56 16.81 2.21
N GLU A 106 11.08 15.58 2.29
CA GLU A 106 10.54 14.88 1.12
C GLU A 106 9.26 15.54 0.62
N THR A 107 9.06 15.49 -0.68
CA THR A 107 7.84 15.96 -1.34
C THR A 107 6.79 14.86 -1.38
N PRO A 108 5.48 15.19 -1.30
CA PRO A 108 4.42 14.20 -1.49
C PRO A 108 4.55 13.50 -2.85
N GLN A 109 4.24 12.21 -2.89
CA GLN A 109 4.12 11.51 -4.16
C GLN A 109 2.94 12.07 -4.96
N PRO A 110 3.03 12.11 -6.30
CA PRO A 110 1.86 12.35 -7.13
C PRO A 110 0.74 11.37 -6.81
N TRP A 111 -0.50 11.83 -6.91
CA TRP A 111 -1.65 10.93 -6.80
C TRP A 111 -1.56 9.84 -7.86
N HIS A 112 -1.74 8.59 -7.47
CA HIS A 112 -1.64 7.45 -8.38
C HIS A 112 -2.56 6.31 -7.94
N THR A 113 -2.72 5.34 -8.82
CA THR A 113 -3.35 4.05 -8.50
C THR A 113 -2.29 2.97 -8.62
N ASP A 114 -2.14 2.11 -7.62
CA ASP A 114 -1.13 1.03 -7.62
C ASP A 114 -1.31 0.02 -8.76
N ASP A 115 -2.47 0.00 -9.36
CA ASP A 115 -2.86 -0.94 -10.41
C ASP A 115 -2.91 -0.31 -11.83
N TYR A 116 -2.32 0.88 -12.03
CA TYR A 116 -2.39 1.63 -13.29
C TYR A 116 -1.78 0.87 -14.49
N PHE A 117 -0.84 -0.02 -14.24
CA PHE A 117 -0.16 -0.79 -15.29
C PHE A 117 -1.00 -1.97 -15.85
N TYR A 118 -2.15 -2.29 -15.25
CA TYR A 118 -3.07 -3.26 -15.84
C TYR A 118 -3.95 -2.60 -16.90
N PRO A 119 -3.85 -3.00 -18.19
CA PRO A 119 -4.60 -2.38 -19.30
C PRO A 119 -6.06 -2.84 -19.32
N ILE A 120 -6.76 -2.73 -18.20
CA ILE A 120 -8.16 -3.12 -18.04
C ILE A 120 -8.95 -1.85 -17.71
N PRO A 121 -9.91 -1.44 -18.54
CA PRO A 121 -10.69 -0.21 -18.29
C PRO A 121 -11.39 -0.20 -16.94
N ARG A 122 -11.51 0.97 -16.33
CA ARG A 122 -12.23 1.20 -15.07
C ARG A 122 -13.67 1.67 -15.36
N PRO A 123 -14.67 1.34 -14.51
CA PRO A 123 -14.56 0.48 -13.33
C PRO A 123 -14.35 -0.99 -13.72
N ARG A 124 -13.57 -1.71 -12.94
CA ARG A 124 -13.17 -3.09 -13.20
C ARG A 124 -13.24 -3.93 -11.92
N PRO A 125 -13.33 -5.27 -12.01
CA PRO A 125 -13.12 -6.13 -10.87
C PRO A 125 -11.77 -5.86 -10.21
N MET A 126 -11.67 -6.09 -8.90
CA MET A 126 -10.42 -5.91 -8.16
C MET A 126 -9.33 -6.84 -8.74
N VAL A 127 -8.20 -6.27 -9.11
CA VAL A 127 -7.05 -6.99 -9.69
C VAL A 127 -5.85 -6.99 -8.75
N SER A 128 -5.85 -6.11 -7.75
CA SER A 128 -4.80 -6.01 -6.74
C SER A 128 -5.37 -5.55 -5.40
N LEU A 129 -4.66 -5.88 -4.33
CA LEU A 129 -4.88 -5.41 -2.97
C LEU A 129 -3.52 -5.00 -2.41
N SER A 130 -3.38 -3.74 -2.03
CA SER A 130 -2.18 -3.24 -1.37
C SER A 130 -2.38 -3.19 0.14
N THR A 131 -1.34 -3.53 0.90
CA THR A 131 -1.31 -3.36 2.34
C THR A 131 -0.19 -2.43 2.73
N ILE A 132 -0.48 -1.44 3.56
CA ILE A 132 0.51 -0.54 4.12
C ILE A 132 0.53 -0.76 5.63
N VAL A 133 1.67 -1.16 6.15
CA VAL A 133 1.85 -1.42 7.58
C VAL A 133 2.62 -0.26 8.19
N ALA A 134 1.93 0.53 9.03
CA ALA A 134 2.55 1.63 9.75
C ALA A 134 3.51 1.07 10.82
N VAL A 135 4.79 1.37 10.69
CA VAL A 135 5.85 1.01 11.64
C VAL A 135 6.08 2.15 12.62
N GLU A 136 5.74 3.36 12.22
CA GLU A 136 5.63 4.57 13.02
C GLU A 136 4.23 5.15 12.89
N ASP A 137 3.86 6.09 13.73
CA ASP A 137 2.58 6.79 13.64
C ASP A 137 2.48 7.54 12.31
N PHE A 138 1.41 7.33 11.57
CA PHE A 138 1.15 8.05 10.33
C PHE A 138 0.34 9.31 10.64
N ASP A 139 0.90 10.47 10.32
CA ASP A 139 0.21 11.74 10.41
C ASP A 139 0.58 12.67 9.23
N ALA A 140 -0.08 13.83 9.17
CA ALA A 140 0.14 14.80 8.10
C ALA A 140 1.55 15.46 8.15
N ALA A 141 2.27 15.35 9.27
CA ALA A 141 3.59 15.97 9.43
C ALA A 141 4.74 15.04 9.00
N ASN A 142 4.49 13.72 8.98
CA ASN A 142 5.52 12.73 8.67
C ASN A 142 5.30 11.98 7.33
N GLY A 143 4.39 12.45 6.49
CA GLY A 143 4.14 11.86 5.17
C GLY A 143 3.30 10.59 5.20
N GLY A 144 2.39 10.46 6.17
CA GLY A 144 1.43 9.36 6.20
C GLY A 144 0.65 9.25 4.89
N THR A 145 0.36 8.02 4.46
CA THR A 145 -0.34 7.76 3.21
C THR A 145 -1.74 8.35 3.22
N GLU A 146 -2.06 9.12 2.20
CA GLU A 146 -3.39 9.66 1.95
C GLU A 146 -4.16 8.80 0.96
N VAL A 147 -5.45 8.64 1.18
CA VAL A 147 -6.36 7.91 0.28
C VAL A 147 -7.62 8.72 0.00
N ILE A 148 -8.19 8.56 -1.21
CA ILE A 148 -9.43 9.21 -1.61
C ILE A 148 -10.57 8.19 -1.47
N PRO A 149 -11.46 8.33 -0.48
CA PRO A 149 -12.57 7.41 -0.30
C PRO A 149 -13.44 7.31 -1.55
N GLY A 150 -13.77 6.08 -1.95
CA GLY A 150 -14.62 5.81 -3.11
C GLY A 150 -13.90 5.83 -4.47
N SER A 151 -12.63 6.24 -4.54
CA SER A 151 -11.88 6.35 -5.80
C SER A 151 -11.67 5.00 -6.51
N HIS A 152 -11.74 3.89 -5.80
CA HIS A 152 -11.66 2.54 -6.37
C HIS A 152 -12.78 2.26 -7.38
N ARG A 153 -13.89 2.99 -7.33
CA ARG A 153 -15.05 2.88 -8.25
C ARG A 153 -15.01 3.87 -9.41
N TRP A 154 -14.03 4.78 -9.45
CA TRP A 154 -13.92 5.76 -10.50
C TRP A 154 -13.66 5.12 -11.86
N SER A 155 -14.22 5.71 -12.90
CA SER A 155 -13.88 5.44 -14.30
C SER A 155 -12.50 6.01 -14.65
N ASP A 156 -11.92 5.56 -15.75
CA ASP A 156 -10.65 6.12 -16.26
C ASP A 156 -10.75 7.63 -16.51
N ALA A 157 -11.92 8.11 -16.93
CA ALA A 157 -12.16 9.54 -17.16
C ALA A 157 -12.18 10.36 -15.85
N GLU A 158 -12.72 9.81 -14.77
CA GLU A 158 -12.73 10.45 -13.45
C GLU A 158 -11.32 10.49 -12.87
N VAL A 159 -10.57 9.40 -12.96
CA VAL A 159 -9.15 9.35 -12.55
C VAL A 159 -8.33 10.38 -13.31
N ALA A 160 -8.41 10.40 -14.64
CA ALA A 160 -7.70 11.38 -15.47
C ALA A 160 -8.16 12.83 -15.23
N GLY A 161 -9.43 13.02 -14.85
CA GLY A 161 -9.96 14.32 -14.47
C GLY A 161 -9.38 14.84 -13.16
N TYR A 162 -9.20 13.95 -12.19
CA TYR A 162 -8.64 14.28 -10.89
C TYR A 162 -7.16 14.68 -11.01
N TYR A 163 -6.35 13.91 -11.72
CA TYR A 163 -4.92 14.23 -11.93
C TYR A 163 -4.73 15.59 -12.61
N ARG A 164 -5.54 15.94 -13.60
CA ARG A 164 -5.47 17.26 -14.27
C ARG A 164 -5.84 18.45 -13.36
N GLN A 165 -6.54 18.21 -12.27
CA GLN A 165 -6.87 19.27 -11.31
C GLN A 165 -5.80 19.46 -10.24
N GLY A 166 -5.03 18.40 -9.91
CA GLY A 166 -4.00 18.40 -8.88
C GLY A 166 -2.60 18.74 -9.39
N ASP A 167 -2.29 18.35 -10.60
CA ASP A 167 -0.94 18.50 -11.19
C ASP A 167 -0.94 19.63 -12.21
N SER A 168 -0.74 20.87 -11.73
CA SER A 168 -0.42 22.01 -12.62
C SER A 168 1.07 22.05 -13.02
N GLU A 169 1.86 21.03 -12.69
CA GLU A 169 3.24 20.89 -13.13
C GLU A 169 3.47 19.49 -13.74
N GLU A 170 3.88 19.52 -15.01
CA GLU A 170 4.11 18.39 -15.89
C GLU A 170 5.05 17.32 -15.27
N ASP A 171 4.54 16.12 -15.01
CA ASP A 171 5.40 14.95 -14.81
C ASP A 171 5.60 14.24 -16.16
N PRO A 172 6.79 14.32 -16.77
CA PRO A 172 7.09 13.70 -18.06
C PRO A 172 7.12 12.15 -18.02
N ALA A 173 6.94 11.52 -16.84
CA ALA A 173 6.93 10.06 -16.68
C ALA A 173 5.55 9.44 -16.95
N LEU A 174 4.52 10.25 -17.21
CA LEU A 174 3.15 9.79 -17.48
C LEU A 174 2.71 10.04 -18.95
N ALA A 175 3.61 10.41 -19.83
CA ALA A 175 3.37 10.62 -21.26
C ALA A 175 3.68 9.36 -22.09
#